data_d7ebde09a6458f20037a454dee7a686a
#
_entry.id   d7ebde09a6458f20037a454dee7a686a
#
_cell.length_a   1.000
_cell.length_b   1.000
_cell.length_c   1.000
_cell.angle_alpha   90.00
_cell.angle_beta   90.00
_cell.angle_gamma   90.00
#
_symmetry.space_group_name_H-M   'P 1'
#
loop_
_entity.id
_entity.type
_entity.pdbx_description
1 polymer ?
#
loop_
_entity_poly.entity_id
_entity_poly.type
_entity_poly.pdbx_seq_one_letter_code
_entity_poly.pdbx_strand_id
1 'polypeptide(L)'
;MRFGVNLLIWTANFDASHLPLLPRIRAAGFDGVEVLMYKGRDFAVDALRKGLADTGMECTICSVMVDDLSLVSDDAAIRAKAVEQLRENIATTAEVGAKIIAGPMYAPVGYLPGRRRTAEEWKRAVDCWQQLGPWLAQHEVTAAIEPLNRFETYFLNTAVDAARLCDEIGHSNVGILFDTFHANIEEKNIADGYRTVARHLKHVHTCENDRGTPGSGHVEWMQVFEAIKEIGYDGWLTIESFGSNLPEIAAAAAIWRDLASTPEAVAFDGVRFLKKMTA
;
A
#
# COMPACT_ATOMS: atom_id res chain seq x y z
N MET A 1 12.57 9.35 -8.62
CA MET A 1 11.75 8.76 -7.52
C MET A 1 11.02 9.86 -6.79
N ARG A 2 9.82 9.58 -6.26
CA ARG A 2 8.99 10.48 -5.44
C ARG A 2 8.88 9.94 -4.03
N PHE A 3 8.87 10.82 -3.04
CA PHE A 3 8.80 10.45 -1.63
C PHE A 3 7.40 10.70 -1.08
N GLY A 4 6.75 9.64 -0.63
CA GLY A 4 5.42 9.67 -0.02
C GLY A 4 5.44 9.30 1.46
N VAL A 5 4.38 9.66 2.16
CA VAL A 5 4.11 9.18 3.52
C VAL A 5 2.66 8.80 3.67
N ASN A 6 2.43 7.61 4.24
CA ASN A 6 1.08 7.16 4.56
C ASN A 6 0.58 7.89 5.82
N LEU A 7 -0.63 8.45 5.71
CA LEU A 7 -1.22 9.24 6.80
C LEU A 7 -1.65 8.40 8.01
N LEU A 8 -1.61 7.07 7.95
CA LEU A 8 -1.86 6.18 9.09
C LEU A 8 -0.95 6.44 10.30
N ILE A 9 0.13 7.17 10.10
CA ILE A 9 0.97 7.69 11.20
C ILE A 9 0.17 8.65 12.09
N TRP A 10 -0.80 9.40 11.54
CA TRP A 10 -1.56 10.44 12.24
C TRP A 10 -3.07 10.21 12.29
N THR A 11 -3.64 9.55 11.29
CA THR A 11 -5.08 9.33 11.17
C THR A 11 -5.42 8.12 10.32
N ALA A 12 -6.45 7.38 10.74
CA ALA A 12 -7.06 6.32 9.93
C ALA A 12 -8.17 6.85 9.00
N ASN A 13 -8.69 8.05 9.25
CA ASN A 13 -9.78 8.66 8.50
C ASN A 13 -9.44 10.12 8.22
N PHE A 14 -8.99 10.40 7.01
CA PHE A 14 -8.67 11.77 6.60
C PHE A 14 -9.92 12.60 6.38
N ASP A 15 -9.95 13.82 6.96
CA ASP A 15 -10.98 14.84 6.77
C ASP A 15 -10.37 16.26 6.78
N ALA A 16 -11.22 17.28 6.72
CA ALA A 16 -10.79 18.68 6.68
C ALA A 16 -9.99 19.12 7.92
N SER A 17 -10.12 18.45 9.07
CA SER A 17 -9.35 18.77 10.29
C SER A 17 -7.87 18.42 10.15
N HIS A 18 -7.53 17.54 9.22
CA HIS A 18 -6.16 17.09 8.93
C HIS A 18 -5.44 17.99 7.91
N LEU A 19 -6.11 18.95 7.27
CA LEU A 19 -5.48 19.87 6.30
C LEU A 19 -4.22 20.58 6.85
N PRO A 20 -4.14 21.02 8.12
CA PRO A 20 -2.93 21.64 8.66
C PRO A 20 -1.69 20.74 8.70
N LEU A 21 -1.85 19.42 8.57
CA LEU A 21 -0.75 18.47 8.52
C LEU A 21 0.00 18.54 7.18
N LEU A 22 -0.70 18.75 6.07
CA LEU A 22 -0.14 18.67 4.73
C LEU A 22 1.01 19.66 4.48
N PRO A 23 0.94 20.97 4.85
CA PRO A 23 2.06 21.89 4.72
C PRO A 23 3.30 21.44 5.52
N ARG A 24 3.10 20.82 6.69
CA ARG A 24 4.21 20.29 7.51
C ARG A 24 4.90 19.13 6.82
N ILE A 25 4.14 18.21 6.25
CA ILE A 25 4.66 17.08 5.45
C ILE A 25 5.42 17.62 4.23
N ARG A 26 4.87 18.60 3.51
CA ARG A 26 5.55 19.24 2.37
C ARG A 26 6.86 19.88 2.78
N ALA A 27 6.88 20.63 3.90
CA ALA A 27 8.07 21.27 4.42
C ALA A 27 9.16 20.27 4.86
N ALA A 28 8.79 19.08 5.32
CA ALA A 28 9.72 17.99 5.63
C ALA A 28 10.38 17.39 4.38
N GLY A 29 9.85 17.69 3.19
CA GLY A 29 10.45 17.31 1.91
C GLY A 29 9.77 16.15 1.21
N PHE A 30 8.54 15.80 1.56
CA PHE A 30 7.74 14.84 0.82
C PHE A 30 7.15 15.46 -0.46
N ASP A 31 6.98 14.62 -1.49
CA ASP A 31 6.34 14.99 -2.76
C ASP A 31 4.84 14.73 -2.72
N GLY A 32 4.41 13.84 -1.83
CA GLY A 32 2.99 13.50 -1.68
C GLY A 32 2.67 12.75 -0.40
N VAL A 33 1.36 12.45 -0.28
CA VAL A 33 0.81 11.65 0.81
C VAL A 33 0.12 10.41 0.28
N GLU A 34 0.06 9.39 1.09
CA GLU A 34 -0.81 8.25 0.86
C GLU A 34 -1.93 8.24 1.87
N VAL A 35 -3.16 8.07 1.39
CA VAL A 35 -4.35 8.20 2.24
C VAL A 35 -5.14 6.90 2.22
N LEU A 36 -5.44 6.38 3.43
CA LEU A 36 -6.28 5.20 3.55
C LEU A 36 -7.73 5.51 3.14
N MET A 37 -8.27 4.67 2.29
CA MET A 37 -9.65 4.72 1.84
C MET A 37 -10.30 3.35 1.98
N TYR A 38 -11.23 3.23 2.93
CA TYR A 38 -12.02 2.00 3.09
C TYR A 38 -13.12 1.91 2.03
N LYS A 39 -13.94 2.97 1.91
CA LYS A 39 -15.07 3.06 0.97
C LYS A 39 -15.04 4.41 0.28
N GLY A 40 -15.05 4.40 -1.05
CA GLY A 40 -14.96 5.63 -1.85
C GLY A 40 -16.05 6.64 -1.54
N ARG A 41 -17.30 6.18 -1.38
CA ARG A 41 -18.46 7.06 -1.09
C ARG A 41 -18.36 7.84 0.23
N ASP A 42 -17.58 7.34 1.19
CA ASP A 42 -17.41 7.96 2.50
C ASP A 42 -16.12 8.79 2.58
N PHE A 43 -15.38 8.90 1.46
CA PHE A 43 -14.08 9.52 1.40
C PHE A 43 -14.16 11.04 1.23
N ALA A 44 -13.31 11.79 1.94
CA ALA A 44 -13.31 13.26 1.96
C ALA A 44 -12.60 13.85 0.71
N VAL A 45 -13.12 13.59 -0.48
CA VAL A 45 -12.55 13.97 -1.78
C VAL A 45 -12.20 15.46 -1.85
N ASP A 46 -13.17 16.33 -1.58
CA ASP A 46 -12.99 17.78 -1.68
C ASP A 46 -11.93 18.32 -0.72
N ALA A 47 -11.90 17.79 0.52
CA ALA A 47 -10.89 18.19 1.50
C ALA A 47 -9.49 17.80 1.03
N LEU A 48 -9.31 16.56 0.55
CA LEU A 48 -8.01 16.11 0.07
C LEU A 48 -7.56 16.89 -1.16
N ARG A 49 -8.42 17.05 -2.17
CA ARG A 49 -8.13 17.85 -3.37
C ARG A 49 -7.69 19.28 -3.05
N LYS A 50 -8.42 19.92 -2.11
CA LYS A 50 -8.04 21.25 -1.64
C LYS A 50 -6.65 21.26 -1.02
N GLY A 51 -6.38 20.34 -0.10
CA GLY A 51 -5.08 20.25 0.58
C GLY A 51 -3.91 19.99 -0.37
N LEU A 52 -4.12 19.13 -1.38
CA LEU A 52 -3.12 18.85 -2.42
C LEU A 52 -2.87 20.08 -3.27
N ALA A 53 -3.93 20.80 -3.70
CA ALA A 53 -3.79 22.03 -4.48
C ALA A 53 -3.07 23.14 -3.71
N ASP A 54 -3.41 23.32 -2.42
CA ASP A 54 -2.81 24.36 -1.57
C ASP A 54 -1.31 24.10 -1.30
N THR A 55 -0.86 22.84 -1.36
CA THR A 55 0.53 22.43 -1.05
C THR A 55 1.36 22.06 -2.26
N GLY A 56 0.75 21.87 -3.43
CA GLY A 56 1.40 21.35 -4.63
C GLY A 56 1.90 19.91 -4.46
N MET A 57 1.28 19.13 -3.57
CA MET A 57 1.59 17.71 -3.39
C MET A 57 0.70 16.83 -4.27
N GLU A 58 1.19 15.64 -4.56
CA GLU A 58 0.41 14.55 -5.16
C GLU A 58 -0.11 13.59 -4.08
N CYS A 59 -0.92 12.59 -4.47
CA CYS A 59 -1.29 11.52 -3.58
C CYS A 59 -1.35 10.15 -4.26
N THR A 60 -1.22 9.12 -3.43
CA THR A 60 -1.62 7.75 -3.69
C THR A 60 -2.71 7.35 -2.70
N ILE A 61 -3.47 6.32 -3.03
CA ILE A 61 -4.52 5.79 -2.16
C ILE A 61 -4.10 4.41 -1.66
N CYS A 62 -4.13 4.23 -0.34
CA CYS A 62 -4.06 2.92 0.28
C CYS A 62 -5.48 2.37 0.47
N SER A 63 -5.72 1.11 0.14
CA SER A 63 -7.05 0.49 0.29
C SER A 63 -6.93 -0.96 0.73
N VAL A 64 -7.84 -1.36 1.60
CA VAL A 64 -7.94 -2.71 2.14
C VAL A 64 -9.35 -3.25 1.94
N MET A 65 -9.51 -4.58 1.93
CA MET A 65 -10.83 -5.19 2.02
C MET A 65 -11.39 -4.97 3.41
N VAL A 66 -12.63 -4.49 3.48
CA VAL A 66 -13.35 -4.24 4.73
C VAL A 66 -14.53 -5.18 4.90
N ASP A 67 -15.02 -5.26 6.12
CA ASP A 67 -16.13 -6.12 6.50
C ASP A 67 -15.81 -7.59 6.12
N ASP A 68 -16.78 -8.34 5.63
CA ASP A 68 -16.61 -9.71 5.15
C ASP A 68 -16.37 -9.78 3.63
N LEU A 69 -15.95 -8.68 3.00
CA LEU A 69 -15.72 -8.63 1.55
C LEU A 69 -14.42 -9.37 1.18
N SER A 70 -14.49 -10.18 0.14
CA SER A 70 -13.34 -10.96 -0.30
C SER A 70 -13.48 -11.36 -1.77
N LEU A 71 -12.45 -11.15 -2.57
CA LEU A 71 -12.37 -11.63 -3.95
C LEU A 71 -12.16 -13.14 -4.03
N VAL A 72 -11.73 -13.76 -2.93
CA VAL A 72 -11.44 -15.21 -2.89
C VAL A 72 -12.56 -16.03 -2.29
N SER A 73 -13.63 -15.41 -1.76
CA SER A 73 -14.77 -16.09 -1.16
C SER A 73 -15.39 -17.12 -2.11
N ASP A 74 -15.90 -18.23 -1.59
CA ASP A 74 -16.72 -19.19 -2.35
C ASP A 74 -18.13 -18.67 -2.63
N ASP A 75 -18.62 -17.72 -1.83
CA ASP A 75 -19.88 -17.02 -2.09
C ASP A 75 -19.71 -15.97 -3.21
N ALA A 76 -20.42 -16.19 -4.32
CA ALA A 76 -20.43 -15.29 -5.47
C ALA A 76 -20.99 -13.89 -5.14
N ALA A 77 -21.92 -13.77 -4.19
CA ALA A 77 -22.50 -12.49 -3.80
C ALA A 77 -21.48 -11.65 -3.01
N ILE A 78 -20.66 -12.27 -2.16
CA ILE A 78 -19.56 -11.61 -1.46
C ILE A 78 -18.54 -11.10 -2.47
N ARG A 79 -18.12 -11.93 -3.44
CA ARG A 79 -17.19 -11.50 -4.48
C ARG A 79 -17.73 -10.34 -5.32
N ALA A 80 -19.00 -10.40 -5.71
CA ALA A 80 -19.64 -9.33 -6.49
C ALA A 80 -19.65 -8.00 -5.72
N LYS A 81 -19.97 -8.02 -4.42
CA LYS A 81 -19.88 -6.82 -3.56
C LYS A 81 -18.45 -6.30 -3.42
N ALA A 82 -17.46 -7.19 -3.29
CA ALA A 82 -16.05 -6.82 -3.22
C ALA A 82 -15.57 -6.15 -4.52
N VAL A 83 -15.96 -6.68 -5.68
CA VAL A 83 -15.67 -6.07 -6.98
C VAL A 83 -16.32 -4.69 -7.10
N GLU A 84 -17.58 -4.54 -6.67
CA GLU A 84 -18.27 -3.24 -6.70
C GLU A 84 -17.62 -2.22 -5.78
N GLN A 85 -17.21 -2.62 -4.57
CA GLN A 85 -16.46 -1.76 -3.67
C GLN A 85 -15.14 -1.28 -4.30
N LEU A 86 -14.41 -2.16 -4.97
CA LEU A 86 -13.17 -1.79 -5.66
C LEU A 86 -13.43 -0.86 -6.85
N ARG A 87 -14.53 -1.05 -7.59
CA ARG A 87 -14.93 -0.11 -8.65
C ARG A 87 -15.19 1.29 -8.10
N GLU A 88 -15.91 1.38 -7.00
CA GLU A 88 -16.16 2.64 -6.31
C GLU A 88 -14.84 3.27 -5.85
N ASN A 89 -13.95 2.51 -5.19
CA ASN A 89 -12.67 3.01 -4.73
C ASN A 89 -11.76 3.46 -5.88
N ILE A 90 -11.75 2.76 -7.01
CA ILE A 90 -11.00 3.16 -8.22
C ILE A 90 -11.53 4.48 -8.79
N ALA A 91 -12.86 4.64 -8.89
CA ALA A 91 -13.47 5.87 -9.38
C ALA A 91 -13.12 7.06 -8.46
N THR A 92 -13.24 6.88 -7.14
CA THR A 92 -12.86 7.90 -6.16
C THR A 92 -11.37 8.22 -6.20
N THR A 93 -10.50 7.22 -6.41
CA THR A 93 -9.06 7.43 -6.62
C THR A 93 -8.80 8.37 -7.79
N ALA A 94 -9.47 8.16 -8.93
CA ALA A 94 -9.38 9.05 -10.09
C ALA A 94 -9.94 10.45 -9.79
N GLU A 95 -11.05 10.54 -9.06
CA GLU A 95 -11.70 11.80 -8.69
C GLU A 95 -10.80 12.67 -7.82
N VAL A 96 -10.07 12.10 -6.88
CA VAL A 96 -9.06 12.81 -6.08
C VAL A 96 -7.87 13.29 -6.90
N GLY A 97 -7.67 12.73 -8.10
CA GLY A 97 -6.51 12.97 -8.96
C GLY A 97 -5.34 12.01 -8.73
N ALA A 98 -5.50 10.98 -7.89
CA ALA A 98 -4.50 9.94 -7.70
C ALA A 98 -4.45 8.98 -8.90
N LYS A 99 -3.27 8.42 -9.15
CA LYS A 99 -3.04 7.47 -10.25
C LYS A 99 -2.76 6.05 -9.76
N ILE A 100 -2.61 5.88 -8.45
CA ILE A 100 -2.31 4.59 -7.82
C ILE A 100 -3.30 4.36 -6.67
N ILE A 101 -3.90 3.18 -6.67
CA ILE A 101 -4.56 2.57 -5.52
C ILE A 101 -3.77 1.32 -5.14
N ALA A 102 -3.31 1.23 -3.90
CA ALA A 102 -2.40 0.20 -3.45
C ALA A 102 -2.90 -0.51 -2.19
N GLY A 103 -2.47 -1.74 -1.95
CA GLY A 103 -2.76 -2.47 -0.71
C GLY A 103 -3.26 -3.90 -0.92
N PRO A 104 -3.65 -4.60 0.16
CA PRO A 104 -4.07 -6.00 0.14
C PRO A 104 -5.53 -6.17 -0.27
N MET A 105 -5.86 -5.75 -1.48
CA MET A 105 -7.23 -5.68 -2.02
C MET A 105 -7.74 -7.04 -2.55
N TYR A 106 -7.64 -8.11 -1.78
CA TYR A 106 -8.08 -9.47 -2.20
C TYR A 106 -8.90 -10.21 -1.12
N ALA A 107 -8.57 -10.03 0.15
CA ALA A 107 -9.25 -10.64 1.28
C ALA A 107 -9.07 -9.76 2.53
N PRO A 108 -9.91 -9.88 3.56
CA PRO A 108 -9.73 -9.13 4.81
C PRO A 108 -8.37 -9.43 5.45
N VAL A 109 -7.68 -8.38 5.89
CA VAL A 109 -6.46 -8.50 6.66
C VAL A 109 -6.76 -9.18 8.00
N GLY A 110 -5.92 -10.13 8.41
CA GLY A 110 -6.11 -10.91 9.64
C GLY A 110 -7.05 -12.10 9.51
N TYR A 111 -7.70 -12.33 8.37
CA TYR A 111 -8.46 -13.55 8.15
C TYR A 111 -7.52 -14.72 7.83
N LEU A 112 -7.40 -15.65 8.79
CA LEU A 112 -6.51 -16.81 8.73
C LEU A 112 -7.31 -18.11 8.94
N PRO A 113 -7.70 -18.82 7.87
CA PRO A 113 -8.56 -20.00 7.94
C PRO A 113 -7.86 -21.27 8.45
N GLY A 114 -6.60 -21.18 8.89
CA GLY A 114 -5.83 -22.32 9.42
C GLY A 114 -5.38 -23.33 8.35
N ARG A 115 -5.45 -22.97 7.07
CA ARG A 115 -5.02 -23.78 5.93
C ARG A 115 -4.39 -22.94 4.83
N ARG A 116 -3.71 -23.57 3.90
CA ARG A 116 -3.22 -22.91 2.68
C ARG A 116 -4.39 -22.47 1.79
N ARG A 117 -4.16 -21.44 0.96
CA ARG A 117 -5.09 -21.09 -0.14
C ARG A 117 -5.31 -22.29 -1.08
N THR A 118 -6.50 -22.36 -1.66
CA THR A 118 -6.83 -23.36 -2.69
C THR A 118 -6.57 -22.81 -4.10
N ALA A 119 -6.57 -23.71 -5.09
CA ALA A 119 -6.49 -23.32 -6.50
C ALA A 119 -7.74 -22.53 -6.95
N GLU A 120 -8.91 -22.85 -6.37
CA GLU A 120 -10.17 -22.16 -6.66
C GLU A 120 -10.15 -20.73 -6.09
N GLU A 121 -9.64 -20.51 -4.88
CA GLU A 121 -9.45 -19.17 -4.31
C GLU A 121 -8.52 -18.32 -5.19
N TRP A 122 -7.42 -18.91 -5.65
CA TRP A 122 -6.50 -18.26 -6.58
C TRP A 122 -7.20 -17.85 -7.88
N LYS A 123 -7.91 -18.79 -8.51
CA LYS A 123 -8.64 -18.52 -9.74
C LYS A 123 -9.68 -17.40 -9.57
N ARG A 124 -10.40 -17.39 -8.45
CA ARG A 124 -11.41 -16.34 -8.15
C ARG A 124 -10.76 -14.96 -8.07
N ALA A 125 -9.60 -14.85 -7.42
CA ALA A 125 -8.87 -13.58 -7.37
C ALA A 125 -8.44 -13.12 -8.77
N VAL A 126 -7.90 -14.01 -9.60
CA VAL A 126 -7.53 -13.71 -10.99
C VAL A 126 -8.76 -13.24 -11.77
N ASP A 127 -9.85 -13.99 -11.73
CA ASP A 127 -11.10 -13.67 -12.47
C ASP A 127 -11.67 -12.30 -12.05
N CYS A 128 -11.66 -11.99 -10.75
CA CYS A 128 -12.13 -10.69 -10.24
C CYS A 128 -11.24 -9.53 -10.70
N TRP A 129 -9.93 -9.68 -10.65
CA TRP A 129 -9.01 -8.65 -11.11
C TRP A 129 -9.05 -8.47 -12.63
N GLN A 130 -9.27 -9.53 -13.40
CA GLN A 130 -9.50 -9.42 -14.85
C GLN A 130 -10.76 -8.61 -15.17
N GLN A 131 -11.83 -8.73 -14.37
CA GLN A 131 -13.02 -7.90 -14.50
C GLN A 131 -12.77 -6.41 -14.15
N LEU A 132 -11.85 -6.13 -13.23
CA LEU A 132 -11.49 -4.77 -12.80
C LEU A 132 -10.52 -4.08 -13.77
N GLY A 133 -9.75 -4.82 -14.55
CA GLY A 133 -8.75 -4.28 -15.47
C GLY A 133 -9.29 -3.21 -16.42
N PRO A 134 -10.36 -3.44 -17.19
CA PRO A 134 -10.96 -2.42 -18.06
C PRO A 134 -11.45 -1.18 -17.30
N TRP A 135 -11.93 -1.35 -16.05
CA TRP A 135 -12.36 -0.24 -15.21
C TRP A 135 -11.17 0.62 -14.74
N LEU A 136 -10.06 -0.01 -14.36
CA LEU A 136 -8.81 0.68 -14.06
C LEU A 136 -8.32 1.49 -15.26
N ALA A 137 -8.33 0.91 -16.46
CA ALA A 137 -7.92 1.60 -17.67
C ALA A 137 -8.83 2.79 -18.00
N GLN A 138 -10.15 2.65 -17.87
CA GLN A 138 -11.13 3.72 -18.09
C GLN A 138 -10.89 4.92 -17.15
N HIS A 139 -10.51 4.68 -15.90
CA HIS A 139 -10.23 5.72 -14.90
C HIS A 139 -8.78 6.19 -14.88
N GLU A 140 -7.90 5.62 -15.74
CA GLU A 140 -6.46 5.89 -15.76
C GLU A 140 -5.79 5.67 -14.39
N VAL A 141 -6.26 4.67 -13.64
CA VAL A 141 -5.75 4.26 -12.33
C VAL A 141 -4.99 2.94 -12.47
N THR A 142 -3.93 2.79 -11.70
CA THR A 142 -3.19 1.53 -11.56
C THR A 142 -3.45 0.96 -10.16
N ALA A 143 -3.84 -0.31 -10.09
CA ALA A 143 -3.91 -1.05 -8.85
C ALA A 143 -2.56 -1.72 -8.56
N ALA A 144 -2.05 -1.54 -7.36
CA ALA A 144 -0.83 -2.17 -6.87
C ALA A 144 -1.19 -3.13 -5.72
N ILE A 145 -1.27 -4.43 -6.03
CA ILE A 145 -1.67 -5.48 -5.08
C ILE A 145 -0.49 -5.78 -4.15
N GLU A 146 -0.76 -5.83 -2.86
CA GLU A 146 0.26 -6.01 -1.84
C GLU A 146 0.30 -7.44 -1.31
N PRO A 147 1.42 -8.17 -1.40
CA PRO A 147 1.65 -9.37 -0.62
C PRO A 147 1.96 -8.99 0.83
N LEU A 148 1.20 -9.55 1.77
CA LEU A 148 1.39 -9.35 3.20
C LEU A 148 2.12 -10.54 3.84
N ASN A 149 2.69 -10.30 5.03
CA ASN A 149 3.28 -11.37 5.82
C ASN A 149 2.23 -12.42 6.27
N ARG A 150 2.72 -13.60 6.65
CA ARG A 150 1.92 -14.78 7.04
C ARG A 150 1.05 -14.60 8.27
N PHE A 151 1.27 -13.56 9.06
CA PHE A 151 0.49 -13.27 10.27
C PHE A 151 -0.74 -12.42 9.94
N GLU A 152 -0.76 -11.79 8.75
CA GLU A 152 -1.82 -10.91 8.30
C GLU A 152 -2.65 -11.51 7.16
N THR A 153 -2.09 -12.42 6.35
CA THR A 153 -2.83 -13.12 5.30
C THR A 153 -2.33 -14.54 5.07
N TYR A 154 -3.24 -15.42 4.66
CA TYR A 154 -2.90 -16.76 4.18
C TYR A 154 -2.81 -16.84 2.66
N PHE A 155 -3.25 -15.77 1.94
CA PHE A 155 -3.52 -15.85 0.51
C PHE A 155 -2.31 -15.48 -0.35
N LEU A 156 -1.68 -14.34 -0.12
CA LEU A 156 -0.59 -13.81 -0.94
C LEU A 156 0.55 -13.30 -0.06
N ASN A 157 1.69 -13.99 -0.02
CA ASN A 157 2.76 -13.68 0.91
C ASN A 157 4.09 -13.33 0.23
N THR A 158 4.40 -13.86 -0.96
CA THR A 158 5.74 -13.76 -1.53
C THR A 158 5.78 -12.99 -2.84
N ALA A 159 6.95 -12.43 -3.17
CA ALA A 159 7.25 -11.80 -4.45
C ALA A 159 6.95 -12.73 -5.64
N VAL A 160 7.31 -14.00 -5.54
CA VAL A 160 7.07 -15.02 -6.59
C VAL A 160 5.57 -15.20 -6.85
N ASP A 161 4.78 -15.35 -5.78
CA ASP A 161 3.34 -15.50 -5.92
C ASP A 161 2.67 -14.21 -6.42
N ALA A 162 3.13 -13.04 -5.98
CA ALA A 162 2.61 -11.75 -6.45
C ALA A 162 2.89 -11.54 -7.95
N ALA A 163 4.10 -11.84 -8.40
CA ALA A 163 4.46 -11.77 -9.82
C ALA A 163 3.60 -12.73 -10.65
N ARG A 164 3.45 -13.98 -10.19
CA ARG A 164 2.58 -14.97 -10.82
C ARG A 164 1.12 -14.51 -10.89
N LEU A 165 0.59 -13.90 -9.83
CA LEU A 165 -0.78 -13.37 -9.81
C LEU A 165 -0.97 -12.32 -10.90
N CYS A 166 -0.04 -11.37 -11.01
CA CYS A 166 -0.09 -10.33 -12.03
C CYS A 166 0.06 -10.90 -13.45
N ASP A 167 0.89 -11.94 -13.65
CA ASP A 167 1.01 -12.65 -14.93
C ASP A 167 -0.31 -13.29 -15.36
N GLU A 168 -0.98 -13.97 -14.44
CA GLU A 168 -2.25 -14.63 -14.72
C GLU A 168 -3.41 -13.64 -14.90
N ILE A 169 -3.39 -12.50 -14.19
CA ILE A 169 -4.34 -11.40 -14.42
C ILE A 169 -4.14 -10.79 -15.82
N GLY A 170 -2.89 -10.56 -16.23
CA GLY A 170 -2.53 -10.15 -17.59
C GLY A 170 -2.97 -8.73 -17.98
N HIS A 171 -3.14 -7.79 -17.04
CA HIS A 171 -3.59 -6.43 -17.31
C HIS A 171 -2.55 -5.38 -16.89
N SER A 172 -2.22 -4.43 -17.79
CA SER A 172 -1.16 -3.43 -17.58
C SER A 172 -1.40 -2.48 -16.40
N ASN A 173 -2.66 -2.23 -16.05
CA ASN A 173 -3.06 -1.39 -14.91
C ASN A 173 -3.14 -2.18 -13.58
N VAL A 174 -2.71 -3.43 -13.56
CA VAL A 174 -2.57 -4.23 -12.33
C VAL A 174 -1.11 -4.56 -12.14
N GLY A 175 -0.58 -4.31 -10.97
CA GLY A 175 0.78 -4.61 -10.60
C GLY A 175 0.93 -4.82 -9.11
N ILE A 176 2.10 -4.57 -8.58
CA ILE A 176 2.50 -4.95 -7.23
C ILE A 176 2.91 -3.69 -6.45
N LEU A 177 2.39 -3.58 -5.24
CA LEU A 177 3.02 -2.86 -4.14
C LEU A 177 3.95 -3.84 -3.42
N PHE A 178 5.22 -3.46 -3.24
CA PHE A 178 6.18 -4.29 -2.52
C PHE A 178 6.69 -3.53 -1.29
N ASP A 179 6.37 -4.06 -0.11
CA ASP A 179 6.69 -3.46 1.18
C ASP A 179 7.89 -4.17 1.83
N THR A 180 8.89 -3.41 2.23
CA THR A 180 10.09 -3.92 2.90
C THR A 180 9.79 -4.59 4.25
N PHE A 181 8.75 -4.16 4.99
CA PHE A 181 8.34 -4.82 6.23
C PHE A 181 7.82 -6.24 5.99
N HIS A 182 6.88 -6.41 5.05
CA HIS A 182 6.34 -7.72 4.72
C HIS A 182 7.42 -8.62 4.10
N ALA A 183 8.22 -8.08 3.20
CA ALA A 183 9.33 -8.78 2.57
C ALA A 183 10.40 -9.21 3.59
N ASN A 184 10.67 -8.41 4.63
CA ASN A 184 11.61 -8.77 5.69
C ASN A 184 11.18 -10.04 6.46
N ILE A 185 9.88 -10.34 6.51
CA ILE A 185 9.35 -11.54 7.16
C ILE A 185 9.33 -12.74 6.19
N GLU A 186 8.96 -12.51 4.93
CA GLU A 186 8.62 -13.58 3.99
C GLU A 186 9.76 -13.95 3.03
N GLU A 187 10.59 -12.99 2.62
CA GLU A 187 11.64 -13.23 1.64
C GLU A 187 12.95 -13.71 2.30
N LYS A 188 13.70 -14.53 1.60
CA LYS A 188 15.04 -14.92 2.04
C LYS A 188 16.06 -13.78 1.83
N ASN A 189 15.82 -12.97 0.82
CA ASN A 189 16.54 -11.75 0.52
C ASN A 189 15.56 -10.74 -0.09
N ILE A 190 15.44 -9.57 0.53
CA ILE A 190 14.49 -8.53 0.10
C ILE A 190 14.85 -8.00 -1.29
N ALA A 191 16.14 -7.83 -1.59
CA ALA A 191 16.61 -7.33 -2.88
C ALA A 191 16.24 -8.28 -4.03
N ASP A 192 16.33 -9.60 -3.81
CA ASP A 192 15.89 -10.59 -4.79
C ASP A 192 14.36 -10.57 -4.96
N GLY A 193 13.61 -10.23 -3.91
CA GLY A 193 12.18 -9.96 -3.99
C GLY A 193 11.88 -8.83 -4.97
N TYR A 194 12.58 -7.69 -4.88
CA TYR A 194 12.45 -6.56 -5.82
C TYR A 194 12.76 -6.97 -7.26
N ARG A 195 13.84 -7.74 -7.49
CA ARG A 195 14.17 -8.27 -8.83
C ARG A 195 13.07 -9.16 -9.38
N THR A 196 12.48 -9.98 -8.51
CA THR A 196 11.38 -10.90 -8.88
C THR A 196 10.12 -10.15 -9.33
N VAL A 197 9.75 -9.07 -8.65
CA VAL A 197 8.55 -8.30 -8.99
C VAL A 197 8.78 -7.21 -10.04
N ALA A 198 10.01 -7.02 -10.51
CA ALA A 198 10.46 -5.87 -11.30
C ALA A 198 9.50 -5.42 -12.41
N ARG A 199 9.01 -6.35 -13.24
CA ARG A 199 8.14 -6.01 -14.37
C ARG A 199 6.73 -5.59 -13.97
N HIS A 200 6.30 -5.96 -12.75
CA HIS A 200 4.97 -5.65 -12.21
C HIS A 200 5.01 -4.60 -11.09
N LEU A 201 6.19 -4.14 -10.67
CA LEU A 201 6.32 -3.19 -9.57
C LEU A 201 5.72 -1.83 -9.95
N LYS A 202 4.74 -1.37 -9.17
CA LYS A 202 4.02 -0.10 -9.37
C LYS A 202 4.14 0.83 -8.19
N HIS A 203 4.35 0.29 -6.99
CA HIS A 203 4.43 1.05 -5.76
C HIS A 203 5.39 0.39 -4.76
N VAL A 204 6.01 1.19 -3.91
CA VAL A 204 6.94 0.69 -2.88
C VAL A 204 6.60 1.33 -1.54
N HIS A 205 6.39 0.48 -0.52
CA HIS A 205 6.43 0.90 0.86
C HIS A 205 7.83 0.68 1.43
N THR A 206 8.39 1.75 1.99
CA THR A 206 9.73 1.78 2.61
C THR A 206 9.57 1.78 4.12
N CYS A 207 9.32 0.60 4.67
CA CYS A 207 9.08 0.37 6.08
C CYS A 207 10.30 -0.28 6.74
N GLU A 208 10.59 0.08 7.99
CA GLU A 208 11.58 -0.66 8.76
C GLU A 208 11.02 -2.02 9.21
N ASN A 209 11.90 -2.93 9.63
CA ASN A 209 11.54 -4.29 10.06
C ASN A 209 10.52 -4.34 11.21
N ASP A 210 10.33 -3.26 11.93
CA ASP A 210 9.39 -3.13 13.04
C ASP A 210 8.35 -2.01 12.85
N ARG A 211 8.20 -1.50 11.60
CA ARG A 211 7.39 -0.32 11.26
C ARG A 211 7.93 0.99 11.86
N GLY A 212 9.15 1.01 12.37
CA GLY A 212 9.84 2.19 12.88
C GLY A 212 10.36 3.10 11.77
N THR A 213 11.23 4.03 12.14
CA THR A 213 11.86 4.97 11.20
C THR A 213 12.74 4.22 10.20
N PRO A 214 12.56 4.36 8.88
CA PRO A 214 13.46 3.77 7.90
C PRO A 214 14.94 4.08 8.19
N GLY A 215 15.75 3.02 8.23
CA GLY A 215 17.18 3.09 8.57
C GLY A 215 17.51 2.98 10.07
N SER A 216 16.51 2.82 10.94
CA SER A 216 16.74 2.66 12.38
C SER A 216 16.83 1.19 12.84
N GLY A 217 16.49 0.25 11.98
CA GLY A 217 16.46 -1.19 12.29
C GLY A 217 17.50 -1.99 11.53
N HIS A 218 17.08 -3.11 10.94
CA HIS A 218 17.98 -4.05 10.28
C HIS A 218 17.59 -4.43 8.85
N VAL A 219 16.70 -3.67 8.21
CA VAL A 219 16.47 -3.82 6.77
C VAL A 219 17.77 -3.52 6.02
N GLU A 220 18.17 -4.40 5.11
CA GLU A 220 19.40 -4.28 4.33
C GLU A 220 19.26 -3.21 3.22
N TRP A 221 19.06 -1.95 3.63
CA TRP A 221 18.71 -0.83 2.75
C TRP A 221 19.67 -0.64 1.57
N MET A 222 20.97 -0.87 1.75
CA MET A 222 21.93 -0.76 0.65
C MET A 222 21.57 -1.73 -0.48
N GLN A 223 21.31 -2.99 -0.15
CA GLN A 223 20.94 -4.02 -1.13
C GLN A 223 19.57 -3.74 -1.75
N VAL A 224 18.63 -3.23 -0.95
CA VAL A 224 17.29 -2.82 -1.42
C VAL A 224 17.40 -1.71 -2.47
N PHE A 225 18.14 -0.64 -2.19
CA PHE A 225 18.29 0.48 -3.13
C PHE A 225 19.14 0.12 -4.35
N GLU A 226 20.13 -0.75 -4.22
CA GLU A 226 20.86 -1.33 -5.37
C GLU A 226 19.89 -2.09 -6.29
N ALA A 227 19.01 -2.94 -5.75
CA ALA A 227 18.01 -3.65 -6.54
C ALA A 227 16.99 -2.70 -7.18
N ILE A 228 16.47 -1.71 -6.45
CA ILE A 228 15.55 -0.69 -6.98
C ILE A 228 16.18 0.07 -8.16
N LYS A 229 17.44 0.42 -8.05
CA LYS A 229 18.19 1.09 -9.12
C LYS A 229 18.44 0.15 -10.31
N GLU A 230 18.84 -1.09 -10.05
CA GLU A 230 19.09 -2.13 -11.07
C GLU A 230 17.86 -2.39 -11.95
N ILE A 231 16.67 -2.48 -11.33
CA ILE A 231 15.42 -2.70 -12.06
C ILE A 231 14.86 -1.43 -12.70
N GLY A 232 15.49 -0.27 -12.53
CA GLY A 232 15.07 0.99 -13.12
C GLY A 232 13.76 1.55 -12.55
N TYR A 233 13.41 1.23 -11.32
CA TYR A 233 12.19 1.76 -10.71
C TYR A 233 12.35 3.24 -10.35
N ASP A 234 11.42 4.08 -10.82
CA ASP A 234 11.40 5.53 -10.59
C ASP A 234 10.01 6.03 -10.09
N GLY A 235 9.32 5.19 -9.37
CA GLY A 235 8.01 5.47 -8.80
C GLY A 235 8.06 6.09 -7.40
N TRP A 236 7.06 5.76 -6.60
CA TRP A 236 6.92 6.20 -5.22
C TRP A 236 7.73 5.34 -4.25
N LEU A 237 8.39 6.01 -3.32
CA LEU A 237 8.95 5.44 -2.10
C LEU A 237 8.14 6.01 -0.93
N THR A 238 7.15 5.26 -0.47
CA THR A 238 6.20 5.72 0.54
C THR A 238 6.55 5.12 1.89
N ILE A 239 6.75 5.96 2.90
CA ILE A 239 6.90 5.51 4.29
C ILE A 239 5.52 5.12 4.81
N GLU A 240 5.33 3.85 5.11
CA GLU A 240 4.17 3.37 5.83
C GLU A 240 4.56 3.00 7.26
N SER A 241 3.86 3.57 8.21
CA SER A 241 3.93 3.24 9.62
C SER A 241 2.60 3.60 10.28
N PHE A 242 2.45 3.21 11.52
CA PHE A 242 1.20 3.35 12.22
C PHE A 242 1.41 4.09 13.54
N GLY A 243 0.52 5.05 13.84
CA GLY A 243 0.59 5.78 15.09
C GLY A 243 0.22 4.91 16.29
N SER A 244 1.12 4.78 17.26
CA SER A 244 0.84 4.10 18.52
C SER A 244 -0.29 4.77 19.33
N ASN A 245 -0.59 6.03 19.02
CA ASN A 245 -1.67 6.83 19.59
C ASN A 245 -3.04 6.58 18.92
N LEU A 246 -3.13 5.72 17.93
CA LEU A 246 -4.35 5.30 17.26
C LEU A 246 -4.68 3.85 17.66
N PRO A 247 -5.45 3.61 18.76
CA PRO A 247 -5.58 2.28 19.37
C PRO A 247 -6.07 1.19 18.42
N GLU A 248 -7.04 1.53 17.55
CA GLU A 248 -7.60 0.56 16.58
C GLU A 248 -6.56 0.15 15.53
N ILE A 249 -5.78 1.12 15.04
CA ILE A 249 -4.72 0.86 14.07
C ILE A 249 -3.55 0.13 14.74
N ALA A 250 -3.15 0.57 15.93
CA ALA A 250 -2.09 -0.07 16.71
C ALA A 250 -2.43 -1.54 17.01
N ALA A 251 -3.68 -1.84 17.33
CA ALA A 251 -4.15 -3.20 17.53
C ALA A 251 -4.12 -4.03 16.23
N ALA A 252 -4.58 -3.46 15.11
CA ALA A 252 -4.58 -4.14 13.82
C ALA A 252 -3.15 -4.42 13.30
N ALA A 253 -2.21 -3.48 13.56
CA ALA A 253 -0.81 -3.60 13.15
C ALA A 253 0.08 -4.28 14.21
N ALA A 254 -0.49 -4.74 15.33
CA ALA A 254 0.22 -5.35 16.47
C ALA A 254 1.37 -4.48 17.02
N ILE A 255 1.14 -3.17 17.15
CA ILE A 255 2.09 -2.20 17.70
C ILE A 255 1.78 -1.97 19.18
N TRP A 256 2.64 -2.48 20.06
CA TRP A 256 2.44 -2.47 21.51
C TRP A 256 3.44 -1.57 22.26
N ARG A 257 4.22 -0.77 21.53
CA ARG A 257 5.20 0.18 22.05
C ARG A 257 5.35 1.37 21.13
N ASP A 258 5.94 2.44 21.61
CA ASP A 258 6.36 3.54 20.75
C ASP A 258 7.53 3.10 19.87
N LEU A 259 7.42 3.32 18.58
CA LEU A 259 8.42 2.96 17.56
C LEU A 259 9.45 4.07 17.34
N ALA A 260 9.09 5.30 17.72
CA ALA A 260 9.96 6.48 17.71
C ALA A 260 9.49 7.45 18.80
N SER A 261 10.25 8.53 19.01
CA SER A 261 9.92 9.56 20.01
C SER A 261 8.60 10.31 19.73
N THR A 262 8.24 10.44 18.45
CA THR A 262 6.98 11.03 17.99
C THR A 262 6.59 10.41 16.63
N PRO A 263 5.30 10.47 16.24
CA PRO A 263 4.86 10.08 14.89
C PRO A 263 5.63 10.81 13.79
N GLU A 264 5.89 12.11 13.97
CA GLU A 264 6.68 12.91 13.04
C GLU A 264 8.11 12.41 12.88
N ALA A 265 8.73 11.88 13.94
CA ALA A 265 10.09 11.36 13.86
C ALA A 265 10.19 10.18 12.88
N VAL A 266 9.19 9.27 12.87
CA VAL A 266 9.14 8.18 11.89
C VAL A 266 9.17 8.72 10.47
N ALA A 267 8.31 9.68 10.17
CA ALA A 267 8.15 10.24 8.84
C ALA A 267 9.34 11.13 8.44
N PHE A 268 9.66 12.13 9.27
CA PHE A 268 10.57 13.22 8.87
C PHE A 268 12.05 12.80 8.93
N ASP A 269 12.43 11.94 9.87
CA ASP A 269 13.76 11.34 9.86
C ASP A 269 13.88 10.30 8.75
N GLY A 270 12.80 9.53 8.53
CA GLY A 270 12.73 8.53 7.47
C GLY A 270 12.92 9.14 6.09
N VAL A 271 12.23 10.23 5.74
CA VAL A 271 12.42 10.85 4.42
C VAL A 271 13.84 11.42 4.21
N ARG A 272 14.47 11.91 5.28
CA ARG A 272 15.89 12.34 5.20
C ARG A 272 16.82 11.17 4.91
N PHE A 273 16.56 10.03 5.55
CA PHE A 273 17.29 8.80 5.28
C PHE A 273 17.08 8.33 3.83
N LEU A 274 15.83 8.22 3.36
CA LEU A 274 15.54 7.77 2.00
C LEU A 274 16.19 8.65 0.93
N LYS A 275 16.13 9.98 1.10
CA LYS A 275 16.79 10.94 0.19
C LYS A 275 18.30 10.76 0.15
N LYS A 276 18.91 10.48 1.29
CA LYS A 276 20.36 10.19 1.35
C LYS A 276 20.71 8.89 0.62
N MET A 277 19.85 7.87 0.71
CA MET A 277 20.08 6.58 0.05
C MET A 277 19.89 6.63 -1.46
N THR A 278 19.12 7.60 -1.97
CA THR A 278 18.79 7.74 -3.40
C THR A 278 19.58 8.83 -4.12
N ALA A 279 20.39 9.60 -3.40
CA ALA A 279 21.30 10.61 -3.96
C ALA A 279 22.52 9.95 -4.58
#